data_6215a27caac2c6fb8d3e17a1d6428b52
#
_entry.id   6215a27caac2c6fb8d3e17a1d6428b52
#
_cell.length_a   1.000
_cell.length_b   1.000
_cell.length_c   1.000
_cell.angle_alpha   90.00
_cell.angle_beta   90.00
_cell.angle_gamma   90.00
#
_symmetry.space_group_name_H-M   'P 1'
#
loop_
_entity.id
_entity.type
_entity.pdbx_description
1 polymer ?
#
loop_
_entity_poly.entity_id
_entity_poly.type
_entity_poly.pdbx_seq_one_letter_code
_entity_poly.pdbx_strand_id
1 'polypeptide(L)'
;MAGVGIPSGHVVDGQDITGLLDGGPEPADHRDEFLMHFPHEHRGSYFTVWRHGDWKLIYYYNPTHPENPQRVLYNLKKDPFENNDLSSKKPGMARKMIREMISKLEETGAQYPVDFNGKPIPPKVF
;
A
#
# COMPACT_ATOMS: atom_id res chain seq x y z
N MET A 1 1.42 -4.88 -29.13
CA MET A 1 0.21 -4.50 -28.40
C MET A 1 -1.02 -4.82 -29.22
N ALA A 2 -2.14 -5.18 -28.54
CA ALA A 2 -3.30 -5.74 -29.25
C ALA A 2 -4.11 -4.74 -30.09
N GLY A 3 -3.84 -3.43 -29.99
CA GLY A 3 -4.55 -2.38 -30.75
C GLY A 3 -6.05 -2.27 -30.44
N VAL A 4 -6.50 -2.79 -29.29
CA VAL A 4 -7.91 -2.78 -28.90
C VAL A 4 -8.11 -1.69 -27.84
N GLY A 5 -9.11 -0.81 -28.05
CA GLY A 5 -9.49 0.21 -27.05
C GLY A 5 -10.19 -0.41 -25.84
N ILE A 6 -10.04 0.23 -24.69
CA ILE A 6 -10.76 -0.14 -23.45
C ILE A 6 -12.25 0.17 -23.66
N PRO A 7 -13.18 -0.76 -23.40
CA PRO A 7 -14.62 -0.49 -23.47
C PRO A 7 -15.02 0.68 -22.58
N SER A 8 -15.95 1.52 -23.04
CA SER A 8 -16.47 2.62 -22.25
C SER A 8 -17.14 2.10 -20.97
N GLY A 9 -16.83 2.70 -19.82
CA GLY A 9 -17.37 2.30 -18.52
C GLY A 9 -16.62 1.13 -17.84
N HIS A 10 -15.58 0.60 -18.46
CA HIS A 10 -14.72 -0.39 -17.80
C HIS A 10 -13.66 0.28 -16.93
N VAL A 11 -13.66 -0.04 -15.63
CA VAL A 11 -12.64 0.46 -14.70
C VAL A 11 -11.37 -0.38 -14.87
N VAL A 12 -10.26 0.28 -15.17
CA VAL A 12 -8.94 -0.36 -15.32
C VAL A 12 -8.00 0.21 -14.25
N ASP A 13 -7.42 -0.65 -13.44
CA ASP A 13 -6.45 -0.25 -12.41
C ASP A 13 -5.05 0.00 -12.98
N GLY A 14 -4.74 -0.57 -14.15
CA GLY A 14 -3.47 -0.42 -14.82
C GLY A 14 -3.36 0.90 -15.57
N GLN A 15 -2.11 1.32 -15.81
CA GLN A 15 -1.78 2.47 -16.68
C GLN A 15 -1.11 2.00 -17.96
N ASP A 16 -1.25 2.79 -19.03
CA ASP A 16 -0.52 2.53 -20.27
C ASP A 16 0.96 2.93 -20.08
N ILE A 17 1.83 1.93 -20.06
CA ILE A 17 3.28 2.08 -19.93
C ILE A 17 4.01 1.90 -21.26
N THR A 18 3.29 1.92 -22.38
CA THR A 18 3.85 1.73 -23.73
C THR A 18 5.00 2.68 -23.99
N GLY A 19 4.83 3.96 -23.68
CA GLY A 19 5.86 4.98 -23.87
C GLY A 19 7.14 4.67 -23.10
N LEU A 20 7.03 4.14 -21.88
CA LEU A 20 8.20 3.74 -21.08
C LEU A 20 8.93 2.54 -21.71
N LEU A 21 8.20 1.56 -22.25
CA LEU A 21 8.78 0.38 -22.89
C LEU A 21 9.53 0.74 -24.17
N ASP A 22 9.09 1.78 -24.87
CA ASP A 22 9.73 2.30 -26.09
C ASP A 22 10.84 3.32 -25.79
N GLY A 23 11.21 3.52 -24.51
CA GLY A 23 12.27 4.47 -24.08
C GLY A 23 11.80 5.93 -24.10
N GLY A 24 10.50 6.17 -24.16
CA GLY A 24 9.90 7.50 -24.08
C GLY A 24 9.81 8.05 -22.65
N PRO A 25 9.30 9.28 -22.51
CA PRO A 25 9.11 9.88 -21.22
C PRO A 25 8.03 9.16 -20.41
N GLU A 26 8.12 9.28 -19.10
CA GLU A 26 7.10 8.80 -18.17
C GLU A 26 5.73 9.48 -18.47
N PRO A 27 4.62 8.72 -18.48
CA PRO A 27 3.29 9.29 -18.68
C PRO A 27 2.99 10.38 -17.66
N ALA A 28 2.36 11.47 -18.08
CA ALA A 28 2.03 12.61 -17.21
C ALA A 28 1.06 12.26 -16.07
N ASP A 29 0.30 11.17 -16.23
CA ASP A 29 -0.64 10.64 -15.25
C ASP A 29 -0.09 9.42 -14.49
N HIS A 30 1.23 9.17 -14.59
CA HIS A 30 1.87 8.08 -13.88
C HIS A 30 1.62 8.19 -12.37
N ARG A 31 1.00 7.15 -11.81
CA ARG A 31 0.74 7.07 -10.38
C ARG A 31 1.91 6.36 -9.70
N ASP A 32 2.65 7.11 -8.91
CA ASP A 32 3.71 6.55 -8.06
C ASP A 32 3.16 6.09 -6.70
N GLU A 33 1.97 5.47 -6.74
CA GLU A 33 1.28 4.93 -5.57
C GLU A 33 0.80 3.50 -5.81
N PHE A 34 0.87 2.69 -4.76
CA PHE A 34 0.42 1.29 -4.81
C PHE A 34 -0.17 0.88 -3.47
N LEU A 35 -1.41 0.38 -3.49
CA LEU A 35 -2.10 -0.19 -2.34
C LEU A 35 -2.25 -1.70 -2.51
N MET A 36 -1.78 -2.46 -1.51
CA MET A 36 -2.03 -3.89 -1.39
C MET A 36 -2.69 -4.14 -0.04
N HIS A 37 -3.92 -4.65 -0.05
CA HIS A 37 -4.71 -4.86 1.16
C HIS A 37 -5.07 -6.33 1.32
N PHE A 38 -4.63 -6.93 2.44
CA PHE A 38 -4.95 -8.30 2.82
C PHE A 38 -5.72 -8.31 4.14
N PRO A 39 -7.06 -8.19 4.09
CA PRO A 39 -7.91 -8.25 5.28
C PRO A 39 -8.13 -9.66 5.80
N HIS A 40 -7.66 -10.68 5.07
CA HIS A 40 -7.74 -12.09 5.44
C HIS A 40 -6.40 -12.61 5.93
N GLU A 41 -6.44 -13.65 6.73
CA GLU A 41 -5.22 -14.27 7.22
C GLU A 41 -4.36 -14.81 6.06
N HIS A 42 -3.15 -14.26 5.96
CA HIS A 42 -2.12 -14.75 5.07
C HIS A 42 -0.88 -15.07 5.90
N ARG A 43 -0.55 -16.34 6.02
CA ARG A 43 0.60 -16.83 6.83
C ARG A 43 0.62 -16.28 8.27
N GLY A 44 -0.55 -16.21 8.91
CA GLY A 44 -0.69 -15.70 10.27
C GLY A 44 -0.69 -14.17 10.42
N SER A 45 -0.85 -13.42 9.33
CA SER A 45 -0.83 -11.95 9.35
C SER A 45 -1.94 -11.34 8.51
N TYR A 46 -2.54 -10.27 9.04
CA TYR A 46 -3.45 -9.37 8.32
C TYR A 46 -2.70 -8.06 8.13
N PHE A 47 -2.54 -7.59 6.90
CA PHE A 47 -1.73 -6.39 6.64
C PHE A 47 -2.21 -5.59 5.46
N THR A 48 -1.79 -4.33 5.43
CA THR A 48 -1.88 -3.44 4.27
C THR A 48 -0.51 -2.90 3.96
N VAL A 49 -0.16 -2.92 2.68
CA VAL A 49 1.02 -2.23 2.16
C VAL A 49 0.56 -0.98 1.44
N TRP A 50 1.17 0.15 1.77
CA TRP A 50 1.04 1.41 1.06
C TRP A 50 2.39 1.89 0.57
N ARG A 51 2.53 2.04 -0.73
CA ARG A 51 3.70 2.68 -1.36
C ARG A 51 3.26 4.00 -1.97
N HIS A 52 4.03 5.06 -1.69
CA HIS A 52 3.89 6.36 -2.31
C HIS A 52 5.27 6.99 -2.50
N GLY A 53 5.66 7.17 -3.75
CA GLY A 53 7.00 7.57 -4.11
C GLY A 53 8.07 6.59 -3.61
N ASP A 54 9.10 7.13 -3.00
CA ASP A 54 10.22 6.36 -2.44
C ASP A 54 9.85 5.62 -1.15
N TRP A 55 8.65 5.83 -0.59
CA TRP A 55 8.30 5.30 0.72
C TRP A 55 7.36 4.13 0.62
N LYS A 56 7.61 3.11 1.47
CA LYS A 56 6.75 1.94 1.65
C LYS A 56 6.42 1.77 3.12
N LEU A 57 5.13 1.73 3.44
CA LEU A 57 4.59 1.39 4.74
C LEU A 57 3.96 0.01 4.69
N ILE A 58 4.22 -0.83 5.70
CA ILE A 58 3.44 -2.04 5.96
C ILE A 58 2.76 -1.85 7.31
N TYR A 59 1.45 -1.98 7.34
CA TYR A 59 0.63 -1.90 8.56
C TYR A 59 0.03 -3.27 8.87
N TYR A 60 0.30 -3.80 10.05
CA TYR A 60 -0.25 -5.05 10.54
C TYR A 60 -1.42 -4.79 11.48
N TYR A 61 -2.58 -5.37 11.18
CA TYR A 61 -3.82 -5.14 11.96
C TYR A 61 -3.81 -5.88 13.30
N ASN A 62 -3.27 -7.06 13.32
CA ASN A 62 -3.13 -7.88 14.51
C ASN A 62 -1.74 -8.50 14.54
N PRO A 63 -0.74 -7.80 15.09
CA PRO A 63 0.59 -8.38 15.26
C PRO A 63 0.51 -9.45 16.34
N THR A 64 0.10 -10.66 15.97
CA THR A 64 0.02 -11.84 16.87
C THR A 64 1.40 -12.33 17.26
N HIS A 65 2.43 -11.91 16.53
CA HIS A 65 3.81 -12.26 16.81
C HIS A 65 4.51 -11.08 17.49
N PRO A 66 5.19 -11.29 18.62
CA PRO A 66 5.99 -10.24 19.29
C PRO A 66 7.05 -9.62 18.36
N GLU A 67 7.46 -10.38 17.33
CA GLU A 67 8.45 -9.97 16.34
C GLU A 67 7.88 -9.12 15.21
N ASN A 68 6.54 -9.10 15.05
CA ASN A 68 5.89 -8.27 14.04
C ASN A 68 5.46 -6.94 14.66
N PRO A 69 6.19 -5.85 14.42
CA PRO A 69 5.74 -4.54 14.85
C PRO A 69 4.42 -4.21 14.15
N GLN A 70 3.58 -3.38 14.78
CA GLN A 70 2.32 -2.96 14.19
C GLN A 70 2.50 -2.27 12.83
N ARG A 71 3.71 -1.74 12.60
CA ARG A 71 4.07 -1.05 11.36
C ARG A 71 5.56 -1.11 11.10
N VAL A 72 5.93 -1.11 9.84
CA VAL A 72 7.29 -0.90 9.36
C VAL A 72 7.29 0.13 8.25
N LEU A 73 8.34 0.93 8.15
CA LEU A 73 8.49 2.00 7.16
C LEU A 73 9.85 1.89 6.49
N TYR A 74 9.86 1.86 5.16
CA TYR A 74 11.07 1.79 4.36
C TYR A 74 11.18 2.96 3.40
N ASN A 75 12.41 3.34 3.06
CA ASN A 75 12.70 4.24 1.94
C ASN A 75 13.36 3.41 0.84
N LEU A 76 12.59 3.03 -0.17
CA LEU A 76 13.03 2.10 -1.22
C LEU A 76 14.16 2.64 -2.10
N LYS A 77 14.28 3.97 -2.21
CA LYS A 77 15.39 4.59 -2.96
C LYS A 77 16.73 4.40 -2.27
N LYS A 78 16.76 4.42 -0.94
CA LYS A 78 17.97 4.27 -0.12
C LYS A 78 18.20 2.84 0.33
N ASP A 79 17.15 2.07 0.45
CA ASP A 79 17.13 0.70 0.96
C ASP A 79 16.14 -0.15 0.14
N PRO A 80 16.50 -0.52 -1.11
CA PRO A 80 15.64 -1.31 -1.99
C PRO A 80 15.41 -2.75 -1.49
N PHE A 81 16.21 -3.21 -0.53
CA PHE A 81 16.10 -4.55 0.06
C PHE A 81 15.33 -4.57 1.38
N GLU A 82 14.81 -3.40 1.84
CA GLU A 82 13.96 -3.31 3.03
C GLU A 82 14.62 -3.84 4.32
N ASN A 83 15.92 -3.58 4.49
CA ASN A 83 16.69 -4.07 5.63
C ASN A 83 16.57 -3.17 6.88
N ASN A 84 16.13 -1.91 6.72
CA ASN A 84 16.14 -0.92 7.78
C ASN A 84 14.75 -0.33 8.00
N ASP A 85 14.07 -0.78 9.04
CA ASP A 85 12.83 -0.14 9.49
C ASP A 85 13.09 1.27 10.03
N LEU A 86 12.41 2.25 9.44
CA LEU A 86 12.49 3.66 9.78
C LEU A 86 11.28 4.14 10.59
N SER A 87 10.33 3.28 10.95
CA SER A 87 9.09 3.67 11.63
C SER A 87 9.31 4.42 12.93
N SER A 88 10.29 3.99 13.72
CA SER A 88 10.68 4.64 14.98
C SER A 88 11.56 5.88 14.77
N LYS A 89 12.42 5.87 13.73
CA LYS A 89 13.32 6.99 13.42
C LYS A 89 12.61 8.15 12.72
N LYS A 90 11.51 7.88 12.01
CA LYS A 90 10.73 8.84 11.23
C LYS A 90 9.23 8.76 11.54
N PRO A 91 8.82 8.98 12.79
CA PRO A 91 7.42 8.80 13.21
C PRO A 91 6.46 9.77 12.50
N GLY A 92 6.92 10.95 12.11
CA GLY A 92 6.13 11.91 11.33
C GLY A 92 5.79 11.39 9.94
N MET A 93 6.76 10.75 9.26
CA MET A 93 6.54 10.14 7.96
C MET A 93 5.64 8.91 8.08
N ALA A 94 5.85 8.06 9.08
CA ALA A 94 4.99 6.91 9.32
C ALA A 94 3.53 7.33 9.52
N ARG A 95 3.27 8.37 10.34
CA ARG A 95 1.92 8.93 10.52
C ARG A 95 1.31 9.48 9.23
N LYS A 96 2.11 10.18 8.41
CA LYS A 96 1.67 10.67 7.11
C LYS A 96 1.22 9.51 6.22
N MET A 97 2.08 8.52 6.04
CA MET A 97 1.80 7.35 5.22
C MET A 97 0.57 6.55 5.69
N ILE A 98 0.36 6.44 7.01
CA ILE A 98 -0.83 5.78 7.56
C ILE A 98 -2.11 6.56 7.20
N ARG A 99 -2.10 7.89 7.30
CA ARG A 99 -3.28 8.70 6.91
C ARG A 99 -3.60 8.57 5.44
N GLU A 100 -2.59 8.61 4.58
CA GLU A 100 -2.77 8.42 3.13
C GLU A 100 -3.33 7.02 2.83
N MET A 101 -2.78 5.99 3.46
CA MET A 101 -3.28 4.61 3.35
C MET A 101 -4.75 4.49 3.79
N ILE A 102 -5.12 5.10 4.92
CA ILE A 102 -6.51 5.10 5.41
C ILE A 102 -7.43 5.78 4.40
N SER A 103 -7.05 6.97 3.91
CA SER A 103 -7.83 7.68 2.90
C SER A 103 -8.06 6.83 1.66
N LYS A 104 -7.02 6.12 1.21
CA LYS A 104 -7.11 5.25 0.03
C LYS A 104 -7.98 4.02 0.27
N LEU A 105 -7.92 3.42 1.45
CA LEU A 105 -8.79 2.30 1.84
C LEU A 105 -10.27 2.74 1.88
N GLU A 106 -10.55 3.94 2.40
CA GLU A 106 -11.89 4.52 2.43
C GLU A 106 -12.43 4.81 1.03
N GLU A 107 -11.60 5.42 0.16
CA GLU A 107 -11.95 5.70 -1.25
C GLU A 107 -12.34 4.43 -2.01
N THR A 108 -11.67 3.32 -1.73
CA THR A 108 -11.91 2.02 -2.40
C THR A 108 -13.01 1.19 -1.73
N GLY A 109 -13.56 1.64 -0.61
CA GLY A 109 -14.55 0.87 0.16
C GLY A 109 -13.99 -0.44 0.72
N ALA A 110 -12.71 -0.46 1.07
CA ALA A 110 -12.01 -1.65 1.51
C ALA A 110 -12.62 -2.24 2.80
N GLN A 111 -12.74 -3.57 2.85
CA GLN A 111 -13.21 -4.27 4.04
C GLN A 111 -12.04 -4.50 5.00
N TYR A 112 -12.22 -4.18 6.27
CA TYR A 112 -11.20 -4.41 7.30
C TYR A 112 -11.28 -5.85 7.86
N PRO A 113 -10.16 -6.37 8.40
CA PRO A 113 -10.19 -7.57 9.21
C PRO A 113 -11.18 -7.42 10.36
N VAL A 114 -11.73 -8.53 10.84
CA VAL A 114 -12.65 -8.53 11.97
C VAL A 114 -12.03 -9.25 13.17
N ASP A 115 -12.44 -8.86 14.37
CA ASP A 115 -12.12 -9.57 15.60
C ASP A 115 -12.98 -10.85 15.76
N PHE A 116 -12.78 -11.60 16.85
CA PHE A 116 -13.55 -12.83 17.15
C PHE A 116 -15.06 -12.61 17.30
N ASN A 117 -15.49 -11.36 17.50
CA ASN A 117 -16.90 -10.98 17.61
C ASN A 117 -17.47 -10.46 16.27
N GLY A 118 -16.69 -10.50 15.20
CA GLY A 118 -17.06 -9.97 13.89
C GLY A 118 -16.98 -8.44 13.78
N LYS A 119 -16.34 -7.76 14.74
CA LYS A 119 -16.19 -6.30 14.71
C LYS A 119 -14.99 -5.90 13.87
N PRO A 120 -15.13 -4.97 12.90
CA PRO A 120 -14.03 -4.48 12.10
C PRO A 120 -12.90 -3.85 12.94
N ILE A 121 -11.66 -4.13 12.52
CA ILE A 121 -10.43 -3.60 13.11
C ILE A 121 -9.80 -2.62 12.11
N PRO A 122 -10.25 -1.34 12.07
CA PRO A 122 -9.65 -0.35 11.17
C PRO A 122 -8.23 0.02 11.62
N PRO A 123 -7.38 0.49 10.69
CA PRO A 123 -6.05 0.97 11.03
C PRO A 123 -6.15 2.25 11.86
N LYS A 124 -5.17 2.43 12.76
CA LYS A 124 -5.11 3.59 13.68
C LYS A 124 -3.88 4.42 13.41
N VAL A 125 -4.07 5.74 13.42
CA VAL A 125 -2.95 6.71 13.50
C VAL A 125 -2.55 6.83 14.97
N PHE A 126 -1.27 6.78 15.26
CA PHE A 126 -0.68 6.86 16.62
C PHE A 126 0.06 8.17 16.81
#